data_04500b4de5c9fd07c5d9bb02ebf67d2b
#
_entry.id   04500b4de5c9fd07c5d9bb02ebf67d2b
#
_cell.length_a   1.000
_cell.length_b   1.000
_cell.length_c   1.000
_cell.angle_alpha   90.00
_cell.angle_beta   90.00
_cell.angle_gamma   90.00
#
_symmetry.space_group_name_H-M   'P 1'
#
loop_
_entity.id
_entity.type
_entity.pdbx_description
1 polymer ?
#
loop_
_entity_poly.entity_id
_entity_poly.type
_entity_poly.pdbx_seq_one_letter_code
_entity_poly.pdbx_strand_id
1 'polypeptide(L)'
;MSDSSARDFRTPVGRARGLGSAKSGTGHFWWQRVTAIFLALLTPWILGMLIALVGAGHAEVQAALAKPVNAIALALFAISLFWHARLGLQVVVEDYIHH
;
A
#
# COMPACT_ATOMS: atom_id res chain seq x y z
N MET A 1 17.16 -34.09 14.01
CA MET A 1 16.86 -33.82 13.59
C MET A 1 17.06 -33.60 13.52
N SER A 2 17.30 -33.53 13.67
CA SER A 2 17.17 -33.17 13.29
C SER A 2 17.46 -32.88 13.27
N ASP A 3 17.69 -32.72 13.48
CA ASP A 3 17.69 -32.38 13.17
C ASP A 3 17.75 -32.08 12.98
N SER A 4 17.99 -32.08 13.20
CA SER A 4 17.74 -31.78 12.75
C SER A 4 17.56 -31.50 12.86
N SER A 5 17.60 -31.40 13.15
CA SER A 5 17.07 -31.06 12.98
C SER A 5 17.18 -30.63 13.23
N ALA A 6 17.67 -30.29 13.60
CA ALA A 6 17.51 -29.89 13.47
C ALA A 6 17.71 -29.47 13.22
N ARG A 7 18.00 -29.34 12.92
CA ARG A 7 17.99 -29.07 12.46
C ARG A 7 17.79 -28.37 11.88
N ASP A 8 17.67 -28.35 11.79
CA ASP A 8 17.08 -27.52 11.49
C ASP A 8 16.66 -26.96 12.01
N PHE A 9 16.43 -26.76 12.84
CA PHE A 9 15.94 -26.28 13.33
C PHE A 9 15.94 -25.39 13.51
N ARG A 10 16.47 -25.13 13.12
CA ARG A 10 16.15 -24.29 13.11
C ARG A 10 15.42 -24.37 13.41
N THR A 11 15.62 -24.54 13.75
CA THR A 11 14.65 -24.74 14.03
C THR A 11 13.72 -24.60 13.40
N PRO A 12 13.19 -25.26 13.76
CA PRO A 12 11.96 -25.17 13.10
C PRO A 12 11.35 -23.83 13.28
N VAL A 13 11.42 -23.33 14.44
CA VAL A 13 10.95 -22.03 14.66
C VAL A 13 11.75 -21.02 13.95
N GLY A 14 13.01 -21.11 14.10
CA GLY A 14 13.81 -20.21 13.36
C GLY A 14 13.52 -20.36 11.94
N ARG A 15 13.24 -21.56 11.60
CA ARG A 15 12.97 -21.74 10.30
C ARG A 15 11.64 -21.30 10.07
N ALA A 16 10.90 -21.66 10.96
CA ALA A 16 9.56 -21.27 10.87
C ALA A 16 9.53 -19.81 10.81
N ARG A 17 10.46 -19.28 11.46
CA ARG A 17 10.39 -17.99 11.34
C ARG A 17 11.07 -17.57 10.22
N GLY A 18 11.94 -18.28 9.98
CA GLY A 18 12.59 -18.19 8.74
C GLY A 18 11.65 -17.97 7.72
N LEU A 19 10.62 -18.13 8.20
CA LEU A 19 9.67 -17.67 7.73
C LEU A 19 9.89 -16.31 7.43
N GLY A 20 10.97 -15.92 7.23
CA GLY A 20 11.20 -14.69 6.58
C GLY A 20 10.27 -14.52 5.42
N SER A 21 10.06 -15.56 4.68
CA SER A 21 9.16 -15.47 3.53
C SER A 21 7.70 -15.32 3.94
N ALA A 22 7.28 -16.06 4.94
CA ALA A 22 5.91 -15.92 5.41
C ALA A 22 5.71 -14.55 6.02
N LYS A 23 6.71 -14.07 6.70
CA LYS A 23 6.64 -12.79 7.30
C LYS A 23 6.57 -11.71 6.23
N SER A 24 7.32 -11.90 5.17
CA SER A 24 7.32 -10.98 4.05
C SER A 24 5.95 -10.99 3.37
N GLY A 25 5.39 -12.16 3.19
CA GLY A 25 4.06 -12.28 2.61
C GLY A 25 3.01 -11.62 3.46
N THR A 26 3.11 -11.77 4.78
CA THR A 26 2.18 -11.15 5.71
C THR A 26 2.32 -9.64 5.65
N GLY A 27 3.54 -9.15 5.55
CA GLY A 27 3.79 -7.72 5.45
C GLY A 27 3.16 -7.13 4.20
N HIS A 28 3.31 -7.81 3.07
CA HIS A 28 2.73 -7.35 1.82
C HIS A 28 1.21 -7.33 1.91
N PHE A 29 0.62 -8.39 2.47
CA PHE A 29 -0.82 -8.48 2.63
C PHE A 29 -1.32 -7.33 3.49
N TRP A 30 -0.64 -7.05 4.59
CA TRP A 30 -1.01 -6.00 5.51
C TRP A 30 -0.98 -4.63 4.84
N TRP A 31 0.11 -4.31 4.15
CA TRP A 31 0.24 -3.03 3.48
C TRP A 31 -0.77 -2.88 2.35
N GLN A 32 -1.08 -3.98 1.66
CA GLN A 32 -2.07 -3.96 0.61
C GLN A 32 -3.43 -3.58 1.20
N ARG A 33 -3.77 -4.15 2.35
CA ARG A 33 -5.03 -3.84 3.03
C ARG A 33 -5.06 -2.42 3.54
N VAL A 34 -3.99 -1.99 4.17
CA VAL A 34 -3.91 -0.64 4.75
C VAL A 34 -4.04 0.41 3.65
N THR A 35 -3.30 0.25 2.55
CA THR A 35 -3.38 1.21 1.46
C THR A 35 -4.75 1.17 0.81
N ALA A 36 -5.37 0.00 0.70
CA ALA A 36 -6.72 -0.09 0.15
C ALA A 36 -7.73 0.66 1.00
N ILE A 37 -7.60 0.56 2.31
CA ILE A 37 -8.50 1.27 3.23
C ILE A 37 -8.31 2.79 3.08
N PHE A 38 -7.06 3.25 3.03
CA PHE A 38 -6.79 4.66 2.82
C PHE A 38 -7.38 5.14 1.50
N LEU A 39 -7.21 4.36 0.44
CA LEU A 39 -7.75 4.73 -0.85
C LEU A 39 -9.27 4.76 -0.83
N ALA A 40 -9.90 3.79 -0.15
CA ALA A 40 -11.34 3.73 -0.06
C ALA A 40 -11.92 4.94 0.68
N LEU A 41 -11.20 5.44 1.67
CA LEU A 41 -11.65 6.59 2.44
C LEU A 41 -11.32 7.91 1.76
N LEU A 42 -10.17 7.98 1.09
CA LEU A 42 -9.71 9.22 0.48
C LEU A 42 -10.29 9.46 -0.90
N THR A 43 -10.61 8.41 -1.64
CA THR A 43 -11.11 8.57 -3.00
C THR A 43 -12.39 9.39 -3.07
N PRO A 44 -13.41 9.16 -2.22
CA PRO A 44 -14.60 10.00 -2.25
C PRO A 44 -14.28 11.47 -1.95
N TRP A 45 -13.34 11.71 -1.04
CA TRP A 45 -12.93 13.05 -0.69
C TRP A 45 -12.29 13.74 -1.90
N ILE A 46 -11.36 13.04 -2.56
CA ILE A 46 -10.66 13.57 -3.72
C ILE A 46 -11.66 13.82 -4.86
N LEU A 47 -12.56 12.88 -5.10
CA LEU A 47 -13.58 13.05 -6.14
C LEU A 47 -14.48 14.23 -5.85
N GLY A 48 -14.91 14.37 -4.60
CA GLY A 48 -15.74 15.50 -4.21
C GLY A 48 -15.02 16.81 -4.42
N MET A 49 -13.73 16.85 -4.08
CA MET A 49 -12.93 18.05 -4.27
C MET A 49 -12.79 18.37 -5.76
N LEU A 50 -12.52 17.36 -6.58
CA LEU A 50 -12.38 17.57 -8.02
C LEU A 50 -13.67 18.06 -8.64
N ILE A 51 -14.80 17.49 -8.23
CA ILE A 51 -16.10 17.92 -8.73
C ILE A 51 -16.38 19.37 -8.34
N ALA A 52 -16.03 19.72 -7.12
CA ALA A 52 -16.25 21.08 -6.63
C ALA A 52 -15.38 22.09 -7.38
N LEU A 53 -14.26 21.65 -7.93
CA LEU A 53 -13.34 22.53 -8.65
C LEU A 53 -13.58 22.56 -10.16
N VAL A 54 -14.58 21.83 -10.64
CA VAL A 54 -14.91 21.87 -12.06
C VAL A 54 -15.31 23.32 -12.44
N GLY A 55 -14.64 23.83 -13.43
CA GLY A 55 -14.89 25.21 -13.87
C GLY A 55 -14.19 26.27 -13.05
N ALA A 56 -13.46 25.88 -12.01
CA ALA A 56 -12.79 26.85 -11.15
C ALA A 56 -11.55 27.41 -11.86
N GLY A 57 -11.21 28.64 -11.50
CA GLY A 57 -10.02 29.29 -12.04
C GLY A 57 -8.78 28.86 -11.29
N HIS A 58 -7.63 29.31 -11.81
CA HIS A 58 -6.33 28.95 -11.24
C HIS A 58 -6.23 29.34 -9.76
N ALA A 59 -6.66 30.54 -9.43
CA ALA A 59 -6.56 31.01 -8.05
C ALA A 59 -7.39 30.16 -7.09
N GLU A 60 -8.55 29.71 -7.53
CA GLU A 60 -9.41 28.90 -6.69
C GLU A 60 -8.83 27.52 -6.49
N VAL A 61 -8.24 26.96 -7.53
CA VAL A 61 -7.57 25.67 -7.42
C VAL A 61 -6.39 25.78 -6.48
N GLN A 62 -5.58 26.83 -6.61
CA GLN A 62 -4.46 27.05 -5.72
C GLN A 62 -4.90 27.19 -4.27
N ALA A 63 -5.99 27.93 -4.05
CA ALA A 63 -6.50 28.13 -2.70
C ALA A 63 -6.97 26.81 -2.09
N ALA A 64 -7.63 25.97 -2.88
CA ALA A 64 -8.09 24.67 -2.41
C ALA A 64 -6.92 23.77 -2.06
N LEU A 65 -5.89 23.76 -2.90
CA LEU A 65 -4.71 22.93 -2.66
C LEU A 65 -3.87 23.44 -1.50
N ALA A 66 -3.96 24.72 -1.19
CA ALA A 66 -3.22 25.31 -0.09
C ALA A 66 -3.84 25.00 1.27
N LYS A 67 -5.09 24.56 1.31
CA LYS A 67 -5.71 24.21 2.59
C LYS A 67 -4.99 22.98 3.15
N PRO A 68 -4.55 23.02 4.40
CA PRO A 68 -3.78 21.89 4.97
C PRO A 68 -4.52 20.56 4.88
N VAL A 69 -5.82 20.55 5.12
CA VAL A 69 -6.59 19.31 5.06
C VAL A 69 -6.56 18.73 3.66
N ASN A 70 -6.76 19.56 2.64
CA ASN A 70 -6.76 19.11 1.26
C ASN A 70 -5.35 18.66 0.84
N ALA A 71 -4.33 19.40 1.24
CA ALA A 71 -2.96 19.07 0.90
C ALA A 71 -2.54 17.73 1.52
N ILE A 72 -2.91 17.52 2.78
CA ILE A 72 -2.59 16.29 3.47
C ILE A 72 -3.35 15.12 2.84
N ALA A 73 -4.64 15.33 2.54
CA ALA A 73 -5.44 14.29 1.92
C ALA A 73 -4.89 13.89 0.56
N LEU A 74 -4.47 14.87 -0.25
CA LEU A 74 -3.88 14.59 -1.54
C LEU A 74 -2.55 13.86 -1.42
N ALA A 75 -1.72 14.27 -0.46
CA ALA A 75 -0.45 13.61 -0.25
C ALA A 75 -0.65 12.16 0.18
N LEU A 76 -1.56 11.93 1.11
CA LEU A 76 -1.85 10.57 1.57
C LEU A 76 -2.44 9.73 0.45
N PHE A 77 -3.31 10.34 -0.36
CA PHE A 77 -3.91 9.65 -1.48
C PHE A 77 -2.84 9.23 -2.50
N ALA A 78 -1.95 10.15 -2.85
CA ALA A 78 -0.90 9.88 -3.82
C ALA A 78 0.05 8.79 -3.31
N ILE A 79 0.45 8.87 -2.06
CA ILE A 79 1.34 7.87 -1.47
C ILE A 79 0.65 6.52 -1.42
N SER A 80 -0.60 6.48 -0.98
CA SER A 80 -1.34 5.23 -0.88
C SER A 80 -1.57 4.61 -2.26
N LEU A 81 -1.90 5.44 -3.24
CA LEU A 81 -2.14 4.98 -4.60
C LEU A 81 -0.86 4.39 -5.20
N PHE A 82 0.24 5.10 -5.04
CA PHE A 82 1.52 4.65 -5.57
C PHE A 82 1.97 3.35 -4.92
N TRP A 83 1.85 3.28 -3.59
CA TRP A 83 2.26 2.10 -2.86
C TRP A 83 1.39 0.90 -3.18
N HIS A 84 0.08 1.14 -3.25
CA HIS A 84 -0.87 0.08 -3.57
C HIS A 84 -0.63 -0.45 -4.99
N ALA A 85 -0.40 0.45 -5.94
CA ALA A 85 -0.12 0.06 -7.31
C ALA A 85 1.18 -0.71 -7.42
N ARG A 86 2.19 -0.29 -6.66
CA ARG A 86 3.47 -0.99 -6.65
C ARG A 86 3.32 -2.41 -6.14
N LEU A 87 2.58 -2.59 -5.05
CA LEU A 87 2.36 -3.92 -4.50
C LEU A 87 1.55 -4.78 -5.45
N GLY A 88 0.54 -4.21 -6.07
CA GLY A 88 -0.27 -4.93 -7.03
C GLY A 88 0.52 -5.34 -8.24
N LEU A 89 1.36 -4.45 -8.74
CA LEU A 89 2.20 -4.74 -9.89
C LEU A 89 3.22 -5.82 -9.56
N GLN A 90 3.76 -5.79 -8.35
CA GLN A 90 4.71 -6.78 -7.92
C GLN A 90 4.08 -8.17 -7.92
N VAL A 91 2.85 -8.27 -7.43
CA VAL A 91 2.13 -9.56 -7.41
C VAL A 91 1.91 -10.05 -8.85
N VAL A 92 1.49 -9.16 -9.74
CA VAL A 92 1.26 -9.52 -11.14
C VAL A 92 2.54 -10.00 -11.80
N VAL A 93 3.64 -9.28 -11.58
CA VAL A 93 4.91 -9.64 -12.18
C VAL A 93 5.40 -10.99 -11.65
N GLU A 94 5.27 -11.20 -10.34
CA GLU A 94 5.70 -12.45 -9.74
C GLU A 94 4.88 -13.62 -10.27
N ASP A 95 3.57 -13.45 -10.37
CA ASP A 95 2.71 -14.50 -10.88
C ASP A 95 3.04 -14.81 -12.33
N TYR A 96 3.34 -13.79 -13.11
CA TYR A 96 3.62 -13.95 -14.51
C TYR A 96 4.96 -14.65 -14.73
N ILE A 97 5.95 -14.26 -13.98
CA ILE A 97 7.29 -14.83 -14.13
C ILE A 97 7.40 -16.24 -13.59
N HIS A 98 6.73 -16.53 -12.51
CA HIS A 98 6.81 -17.83 -11.89
C HIS A 98 5.72 -18.78 -12.37
N HIS A 99 5.09 -18.44 -13.44
CA HIS A 99 4.06 -19.28 -14.01
C HIS A 99 4.67 -20.25 -15.03
#